data_f4259553274a142957d4f0b25a947b15
#
_entry.id   f4259553274a142957d4f0b25a947b15
#
_cell.length_a   1.000
_cell.length_b   1.000
_cell.length_c   1.000
_cell.angle_alpha   90.00
_cell.angle_beta   90.00
_cell.angle_gamma   90.00
#
_symmetry.space_group_name_H-M   'P 1'
#
loop_
_entity.id
_entity.type
_entity.pdbx_description
1 polymer ?
#
loop_
_entity_poly.entity_id
_entity_poly.type
_entity_poly.pdbx_seq_one_letter_code
_entity_poly.pdbx_strand_id
1 'polypeptide(L)'
;MIADNHIGQPASYLSPYKNLNLPDGPRGEELTARCTEEALGFIEKNQFKPFFLYLAHFAVHTPLGGKPEVIDKYEKKALTMKPQGKPAYAAMVEAVDDSVGRIRAGLEKMNLTKNTVIIFTGDNGGLILRQITTNLGMRSGKGDAYEGGVRVPFIVLWPGVTKAKTVIDVPVITQDIPTTLAESAGASMHADGVSLMPALTGGTMADRALYWHYPHYHGGGASPYSAIRDDHWKLVHFYENDRDELYDLASDPEEKNDIAIGHEQTKKLRLKLDAWLKETGAQIPQLNPKYQKK
;
A
#
# COMPACT_ATOMS: atom_id res chain seq x y z
N MET A 1 -19.65 -0.37 6.29
CA MET A 1 -18.27 -0.88 6.09
C MET A 1 -18.40 -2.25 5.45
N ILE A 2 -18.06 -2.38 4.17
CA ILE A 2 -18.25 -3.64 3.41
C ILE A 2 -17.04 -4.57 3.58
N ALA A 3 -15.88 -4.01 3.91
CA ALA A 3 -14.65 -4.78 4.08
C ALA A 3 -14.08 -4.56 5.48
N ASP A 4 -14.45 -5.45 6.39
CA ASP A 4 -13.68 -5.64 7.61
C ASP A 4 -12.71 -6.79 7.37
N ASN A 5 -11.49 -6.44 6.96
CA ASN A 5 -10.44 -7.41 6.64
C ASN A 5 -9.98 -8.24 7.85
N HIS A 6 -10.41 -7.90 9.06
CA HIS A 6 -10.11 -8.67 10.26
C HIS A 6 -10.97 -9.91 10.42
N ILE A 7 -12.06 -10.04 9.67
CA ILE A 7 -13.00 -11.17 9.82
C ILE A 7 -12.82 -12.23 8.71
N GLY A 8 -11.77 -12.18 7.96
CA GLY A 8 -11.38 -13.28 7.09
C GLY A 8 -11.28 -12.91 5.61
N GLN A 9 -10.32 -13.56 4.98
CA GLN A 9 -10.16 -13.54 3.54
C GLN A 9 -11.37 -14.17 2.88
N PRO A 10 -11.79 -13.72 1.69
CA PRO A 10 -12.80 -14.44 0.93
C PRO A 10 -12.29 -15.85 0.62
N ALA A 11 -13.17 -16.85 0.70
CA ALA A 11 -12.81 -18.20 0.30
C ALA A 11 -12.59 -18.29 -1.21
N SER A 12 -13.19 -17.38 -1.97
CA SER A 12 -13.10 -17.27 -3.42
C SER A 12 -13.33 -15.83 -3.86
N TYR A 13 -12.72 -15.43 -4.98
CA TYR A 13 -13.06 -14.17 -5.68
C TYR A 13 -14.25 -14.30 -6.63
N LEU A 14 -14.76 -15.51 -6.81
CA LEU A 14 -16.02 -15.76 -7.51
C LEU A 14 -17.05 -16.27 -6.51
N SER A 15 -18.28 -15.76 -6.58
CA SER A 15 -19.37 -16.21 -5.72
C SER A 15 -19.61 -17.73 -5.88
N PRO A 16 -19.77 -18.44 -4.75
CA PRO A 16 -19.98 -17.96 -3.39
C PRO A 16 -18.70 -17.52 -2.69
N TYR A 17 -18.68 -16.28 -2.20
CA TYR A 17 -17.50 -15.67 -1.54
C TYR A 17 -17.27 -16.21 -0.14
N LYS A 18 -18.37 -16.63 0.52
CA LYS A 18 -18.39 -17.02 1.95
C LYS A 18 -17.82 -15.92 2.86
N ASN A 19 -18.17 -14.68 2.58
CA ASN A 19 -17.80 -13.53 3.39
C ASN A 19 -18.89 -13.20 4.39
N LEU A 20 -18.55 -12.92 5.65
CA LEU A 20 -19.51 -12.72 6.72
C LEU A 20 -20.35 -11.44 6.55
N ASN A 21 -19.79 -10.41 5.92
CA ASN A 21 -20.40 -9.09 5.81
C ASN A 21 -20.98 -8.79 4.42
N LEU A 22 -20.78 -9.70 3.46
CA LEU A 22 -21.27 -9.54 2.10
C LEU A 22 -22.01 -10.82 1.69
N PRO A 23 -23.32 -10.77 1.48
CA PRO A 23 -24.08 -11.91 0.98
C PRO A 23 -23.53 -12.39 -0.38
N ASP A 24 -23.52 -13.69 -0.57
CA ASP A 24 -23.16 -14.28 -1.85
C ASP A 24 -24.10 -13.79 -2.94
N GLY A 25 -23.53 -13.37 -4.05
CA GLY A 25 -24.26 -13.01 -5.26
C GLY A 25 -24.52 -14.20 -6.19
N PRO A 26 -24.96 -13.96 -7.41
CA PRO A 26 -25.11 -14.99 -8.42
C PRO A 26 -23.80 -15.78 -8.60
N ARG A 27 -23.91 -17.08 -8.90
CA ARG A 27 -22.73 -17.93 -9.09
C ARG A 27 -21.82 -17.37 -10.17
N GLY A 28 -20.53 -17.18 -9.83
CA GLY A 28 -19.51 -16.62 -10.74
C GLY A 28 -19.45 -15.10 -10.75
N GLU A 29 -20.26 -14.39 -9.96
CA GLU A 29 -20.09 -12.95 -9.74
C GLU A 29 -18.71 -12.70 -9.12
N GLU A 30 -17.98 -11.71 -9.64
CA GLU A 30 -16.63 -11.39 -9.19
C GLU A 30 -16.68 -10.39 -8.03
N LEU A 31 -15.93 -10.68 -6.96
CA LEU A 31 -15.99 -9.94 -5.68
C LEU A 31 -15.62 -8.45 -5.82
N THR A 32 -14.60 -8.13 -6.61
CA THR A 32 -14.18 -6.74 -6.82
C THR A 32 -15.23 -5.93 -7.57
N ALA A 33 -15.88 -6.58 -8.56
CA ALA A 33 -16.99 -5.98 -9.28
C ALA A 33 -18.20 -5.77 -8.37
N ARG A 34 -18.50 -6.74 -7.47
CA ARG A 34 -19.59 -6.60 -6.48
C ARG A 34 -19.29 -5.45 -5.49
N CYS A 35 -18.09 -5.36 -4.94
CA CYS A 35 -17.71 -4.23 -4.07
C CYS A 35 -17.84 -2.89 -4.80
N THR A 36 -17.55 -2.86 -6.10
CA THR A 36 -17.72 -1.66 -6.93
C THR A 36 -19.19 -1.26 -7.08
N GLU A 37 -20.10 -2.22 -7.28
CA GLU A 37 -21.54 -1.95 -7.32
C GLU A 37 -22.05 -1.38 -6.00
N GLU A 38 -21.64 -1.95 -4.88
CA GLU A 38 -22.00 -1.44 -3.55
C GLU A 38 -21.49 0.00 -3.33
N ALA A 39 -20.26 0.28 -3.79
CA ALA A 39 -19.68 1.62 -3.74
C ALA A 39 -20.49 2.61 -4.61
N LEU A 40 -20.84 2.24 -5.82
CA LEU A 40 -21.66 3.06 -6.71
C LEU A 40 -23.06 3.33 -6.12
N GLY A 41 -23.71 2.30 -5.55
CA GLY A 41 -24.98 2.45 -4.86
C GLY A 41 -24.89 3.37 -3.63
N PHE A 42 -23.76 3.32 -2.90
CA PHE A 42 -23.50 4.26 -1.81
C PHE A 42 -23.36 5.71 -2.31
N ILE A 43 -22.59 5.91 -3.37
CA ILE A 43 -22.38 7.25 -3.98
C ILE A 43 -23.73 7.81 -4.45
N GLU A 44 -24.54 7.01 -5.16
CA GLU A 44 -25.85 7.42 -5.66
C GLU A 44 -26.79 7.87 -4.53
N LYS A 45 -26.86 7.09 -3.44
CA LYS A 45 -27.68 7.42 -2.26
C LYS A 45 -27.23 8.71 -1.55
N ASN A 46 -25.96 9.09 -1.68
CA ASN A 46 -25.38 10.22 -0.98
C ASN A 46 -25.00 11.40 -1.90
N GLN A 47 -25.36 11.36 -3.18
CA GLN A 47 -24.90 12.32 -4.19
C GLN A 47 -25.26 13.79 -3.91
N PHE A 48 -26.27 14.06 -3.08
CA PHE A 48 -26.71 15.43 -2.75
C PHE A 48 -26.22 15.95 -1.40
N LYS A 49 -25.26 15.24 -0.76
CA LYS A 49 -24.65 15.64 0.50
C LYS A 49 -23.17 15.25 0.55
N PRO A 50 -22.35 15.86 1.39
CA PRO A 50 -20.96 15.41 1.58
C PRO A 50 -20.92 13.94 2.00
N PHE A 51 -19.98 13.20 1.42
CA PHE A 51 -19.74 11.81 1.79
C PHE A 51 -18.24 11.50 1.84
N PHE A 52 -17.91 10.49 2.60
CA PHE A 52 -16.60 9.84 2.61
C PHE A 52 -16.79 8.36 2.33
N LEU A 53 -16.10 7.85 1.32
CA LEU A 53 -16.09 6.43 0.96
C LEU A 53 -14.67 5.89 1.06
N TYR A 54 -14.46 4.91 1.93
CA TYR A 54 -13.26 4.10 1.97
C TYR A 54 -13.57 2.73 1.35
N LEU A 55 -13.10 2.51 0.12
CA LEU A 55 -13.29 1.27 -0.62
C LEU A 55 -12.02 0.42 -0.53
N ALA A 56 -11.99 -0.47 0.46
CA ALA A 56 -10.90 -1.41 0.67
C ALA A 56 -11.18 -2.72 -0.10
N HIS A 57 -10.55 -2.87 -1.27
CA HIS A 57 -10.65 -4.10 -2.03
C HIS A 57 -9.87 -5.24 -1.35
N PHE A 58 -10.40 -6.47 -1.39
CA PHE A 58 -9.63 -7.67 -1.06
C PHE A 58 -8.57 -8.00 -2.13
N ALA A 59 -8.87 -7.71 -3.39
CA ALA A 59 -7.92 -7.82 -4.50
C ALA A 59 -6.76 -6.83 -4.25
N VAL A 60 -5.54 -7.29 -4.42
CA VAL A 60 -5.05 -8.50 -5.11
C VAL A 60 -4.53 -9.58 -4.12
N HIS A 61 -5.07 -9.68 -2.91
CA HIS A 61 -4.64 -10.63 -1.89
C HIS A 61 -4.98 -12.09 -2.29
N THR A 62 -4.25 -13.06 -1.74
CA THR A 62 -4.60 -14.48 -1.88
C THR A 62 -5.94 -14.82 -1.19
N PRO A 63 -6.66 -15.86 -1.67
CA PRO A 63 -6.34 -16.78 -2.77
C PRO A 63 -6.39 -16.07 -4.12
N LEU A 64 -5.50 -16.43 -5.06
CA LEU A 64 -5.55 -15.84 -6.39
C LEU A 64 -6.76 -16.36 -7.15
N GLY A 65 -7.50 -15.48 -7.81
CA GLY A 65 -8.70 -15.84 -8.54
C GLY A 65 -9.22 -14.69 -9.40
N GLY A 66 -10.22 -14.96 -10.19
CA GLY A 66 -10.87 -13.99 -11.07
C GLY A 66 -11.67 -14.70 -12.15
N LYS A 67 -12.24 -13.94 -13.05
CA LYS A 67 -13.00 -14.50 -14.18
C LYS A 67 -12.09 -15.33 -15.08
N PRO A 68 -12.45 -16.58 -15.43
CA PRO A 68 -11.62 -17.46 -16.23
C PRO A 68 -11.16 -16.82 -17.54
N GLU A 69 -12.04 -16.13 -18.25
CA GLU A 69 -11.74 -15.47 -19.53
C GLU A 69 -10.67 -14.36 -19.39
N VAL A 70 -10.59 -13.69 -18.23
CA VAL A 70 -9.57 -12.67 -17.96
C VAL A 70 -8.24 -13.35 -17.62
N ILE A 71 -8.27 -14.44 -16.85
CA ILE A 71 -7.06 -15.24 -16.58
C ILE A 71 -6.48 -15.78 -17.89
N ASP A 72 -7.30 -16.38 -18.76
CA ASP A 72 -6.89 -16.88 -20.08
C ASP A 72 -6.27 -15.79 -20.97
N LYS A 73 -6.80 -14.57 -20.91
CA LYS A 73 -6.21 -13.41 -21.59
C LYS A 73 -4.77 -13.17 -21.15
N TYR A 74 -4.50 -13.25 -19.85
CA TYR A 74 -3.14 -13.04 -19.32
C TYR A 74 -2.25 -14.25 -19.50
N GLU A 75 -2.78 -15.47 -19.52
CA GLU A 75 -2.02 -16.67 -19.91
C GLU A 75 -1.51 -16.57 -21.35
N LYS A 76 -2.39 -16.18 -22.28
CA LYS A 76 -2.01 -15.94 -23.69
C LYS A 76 -0.99 -14.81 -23.81
N LYS A 77 -1.14 -13.73 -23.06
CA LYS A 77 -0.17 -12.62 -23.06
C LYS A 77 1.19 -13.07 -22.53
N ALA A 78 1.23 -13.94 -21.53
CA ALA A 78 2.46 -14.48 -20.96
C ALA A 78 3.27 -15.35 -21.94
N LEU A 79 2.66 -15.90 -22.99
CA LEU A 79 3.36 -16.62 -24.04
C LEU A 79 4.18 -15.71 -24.97
N THR A 80 3.83 -14.43 -25.05
CA THR A 80 4.47 -13.45 -25.96
C THR A 80 5.34 -12.44 -25.23
N MET A 81 5.23 -12.36 -23.92
CA MET A 81 5.96 -11.41 -23.07
C MET A 81 6.51 -12.13 -21.84
N LYS A 82 7.67 -11.67 -21.36
CA LYS A 82 8.19 -12.17 -20.08
C LYS A 82 7.19 -11.81 -18.96
N PRO A 83 6.55 -12.79 -18.30
CA PRO A 83 5.55 -12.52 -17.27
C PRO A 83 6.20 -11.90 -16.04
N GLN A 84 5.52 -10.92 -15.46
CA GLN A 84 5.94 -10.23 -14.23
C GLN A 84 5.26 -10.84 -12.98
N GLY A 85 4.54 -11.94 -13.15
CA GLY A 85 3.81 -12.63 -12.10
C GLY A 85 2.80 -13.62 -12.69
N LYS A 86 1.91 -14.11 -11.84
CA LYS A 86 0.90 -15.09 -12.24
C LYS A 86 -0.25 -14.43 -13.01
N PRO A 87 -0.77 -15.07 -14.08
CA PRO A 87 -1.93 -14.58 -14.83
C PRO A 87 -3.14 -14.26 -13.96
N ALA A 88 -3.45 -15.09 -12.97
CA ALA A 88 -4.54 -14.82 -12.03
C ALA A 88 -4.33 -13.54 -11.21
N TYR A 89 -3.08 -13.23 -10.82
CA TYR A 89 -2.76 -11.97 -10.15
C TYR A 89 -3.00 -10.78 -11.09
N ALA A 90 -2.57 -10.88 -12.35
CA ALA A 90 -2.79 -9.83 -13.35
C ALA A 90 -4.30 -9.61 -13.60
N ALA A 91 -5.10 -10.67 -13.63
CA ALA A 91 -6.55 -10.57 -13.74
C ALA A 91 -7.20 -9.83 -12.54
N MET A 92 -6.68 -10.04 -11.33
CA MET A 92 -7.12 -9.31 -10.14
C MET A 92 -6.73 -7.83 -10.18
N VAL A 93 -5.54 -7.49 -10.72
CA VAL A 93 -5.12 -6.10 -10.92
C VAL A 93 -6.04 -5.42 -11.94
N GLU A 94 -6.39 -6.10 -13.04
CA GLU A 94 -7.36 -5.59 -14.03
C GLU A 94 -8.73 -5.34 -13.39
N ALA A 95 -9.22 -6.23 -12.52
CA ALA A 95 -10.48 -6.04 -11.83
C ALA A 95 -10.49 -4.78 -10.94
N VAL A 96 -9.36 -4.46 -10.29
CA VAL A 96 -9.20 -3.22 -9.51
C VAL A 96 -9.17 -2.00 -10.42
N ASP A 97 -8.48 -2.06 -11.57
CA ASP A 97 -8.45 -0.99 -12.56
C ASP A 97 -9.84 -0.71 -13.13
N ASP A 98 -10.57 -1.77 -13.50
CA ASP A 98 -11.98 -1.70 -13.94
C ASP A 98 -12.87 -1.06 -12.86
N SER A 99 -12.66 -1.40 -11.59
CA SER A 99 -13.39 -0.79 -10.48
C SER A 99 -13.19 0.73 -10.44
N VAL A 100 -11.95 1.19 -10.50
CA VAL A 100 -11.62 2.64 -10.53
C VAL A 100 -12.25 3.30 -11.75
N GLY A 101 -12.17 2.67 -12.91
CA GLY A 101 -12.79 3.15 -14.16
C GLY A 101 -14.31 3.33 -14.02
N ARG A 102 -14.99 2.33 -13.46
CA ARG A 102 -16.46 2.34 -13.25
C ARG A 102 -16.88 3.39 -12.23
N ILE A 103 -16.15 3.56 -11.13
CA ILE A 103 -16.43 4.60 -10.14
C ILE A 103 -16.29 5.99 -10.78
N ARG A 104 -15.24 6.23 -11.56
CA ARG A 104 -15.05 7.49 -12.27
C ARG A 104 -16.19 7.78 -13.25
N ALA A 105 -16.61 6.78 -14.03
CA ALA A 105 -17.74 6.91 -14.95
C ALA A 105 -19.06 7.16 -14.18
N GLY A 106 -19.26 6.52 -13.03
CA GLY A 106 -20.41 6.77 -12.17
C GLY A 106 -20.46 8.19 -11.62
N LEU A 107 -19.33 8.71 -11.15
CA LEU A 107 -19.21 10.10 -10.70
C LEU A 107 -19.48 11.11 -11.84
N GLU A 108 -19.02 10.82 -13.05
CA GLU A 108 -19.30 11.64 -14.22
C GLU A 108 -20.81 11.66 -14.55
N LYS A 109 -21.44 10.49 -14.59
CA LYS A 109 -22.89 10.36 -14.83
C LYS A 109 -23.74 11.13 -13.80
N MET A 110 -23.27 11.19 -12.55
CA MET A 110 -23.91 11.92 -11.46
C MET A 110 -23.46 13.40 -11.35
N ASN A 111 -22.64 13.90 -12.27
CA ASN A 111 -22.07 15.27 -12.25
C ASN A 111 -21.25 15.59 -11.00
N LEU A 112 -20.64 14.59 -10.36
CA LEU A 112 -19.83 14.72 -9.14
C LEU A 112 -18.34 14.86 -9.41
N THR A 113 -17.85 14.67 -10.64
CA THR A 113 -16.43 14.63 -10.97
C THR A 113 -15.67 15.87 -10.52
N LYS A 114 -16.28 17.06 -10.60
CA LYS A 114 -15.62 18.31 -10.21
C LYS A 114 -15.61 18.57 -8.71
N ASN A 115 -16.36 17.80 -7.94
CA ASN A 115 -16.53 17.97 -6.49
C ASN A 115 -16.19 16.70 -5.70
N THR A 116 -15.37 15.81 -6.27
CA THR A 116 -14.95 14.58 -5.61
C THR A 116 -13.45 14.41 -5.72
N VAL A 117 -12.81 14.19 -4.57
CA VAL A 117 -11.40 13.78 -4.49
C VAL A 117 -11.34 12.26 -4.59
N ILE A 118 -10.43 11.74 -5.40
CA ILE A 118 -10.13 10.31 -5.47
C ILE A 118 -8.67 10.10 -5.09
N ILE A 119 -8.44 9.26 -4.09
CA ILE A 119 -7.12 8.80 -3.69
C ILE A 119 -7.04 7.30 -3.94
N PHE A 120 -6.04 6.85 -4.68
CA PHE A 120 -5.75 5.45 -4.90
C PHE A 120 -4.38 5.12 -4.31
N THR A 121 -4.31 4.07 -3.49
CA THR A 121 -3.07 3.59 -2.91
C THR A 121 -3.13 2.09 -2.62
N GLY A 122 -1.96 1.46 -2.41
CA GLY A 122 -1.85 0.13 -1.84
C GLY A 122 -1.57 0.20 -0.34
N ASP A 123 -1.78 -0.92 0.36
CA ASP A 123 -1.48 -1.08 1.78
C ASP A 123 -0.02 -1.52 2.01
N ASN A 124 0.53 -2.31 1.10
CA ASN A 124 1.91 -2.81 1.09
C ASN A 124 2.31 -3.24 -0.33
N GLY A 125 3.60 -3.51 -0.50
CA GLY A 125 4.12 -4.03 -1.75
C GLY A 125 3.62 -5.42 -2.11
N GLY A 126 3.77 -5.81 -3.36
CA GLY A 126 3.30 -7.09 -3.89
C GLY A 126 4.01 -8.30 -3.26
N LEU A 127 3.30 -9.41 -3.12
CA LEU A 127 3.82 -10.65 -2.58
C LEU A 127 4.66 -11.40 -3.63
N ILE A 128 5.98 -11.43 -3.42
CA ILE A 128 6.93 -12.07 -4.34
C ILE A 128 7.04 -13.59 -4.16
N LEU A 129 6.58 -14.12 -3.01
CA LEU A 129 6.59 -15.55 -2.75
C LEU A 129 5.88 -16.34 -3.85
N ARG A 130 6.45 -17.50 -4.21
CA ARG A 130 5.93 -18.39 -5.25
C ARG A 130 5.72 -17.67 -6.60
N GLN A 131 6.48 -16.60 -6.85
CA GLN A 131 6.41 -15.80 -8.08
C GLN A 131 5.00 -15.29 -8.37
N ILE A 132 4.26 -14.89 -7.32
CA ILE A 132 2.91 -14.33 -7.47
C ILE A 132 2.98 -13.03 -8.27
N THR A 133 3.92 -12.15 -7.91
CA THR A 133 4.24 -10.93 -8.66
C THR A 133 5.70 -10.55 -8.48
N THR A 134 6.13 -9.48 -9.12
CA THR A 134 7.41 -8.81 -8.89
C THR A 134 7.18 -7.34 -8.56
N ASN A 135 8.08 -6.75 -7.79
CA ASN A 135 8.11 -5.30 -7.55
C ASN A 135 9.27 -4.70 -8.37
N LEU A 136 9.12 -4.71 -9.70
CA LEU A 136 10.19 -4.31 -10.62
C LEU A 136 10.86 -2.99 -10.23
N GLY A 137 12.20 -3.02 -10.21
CA GLY A 137 13.02 -1.86 -9.83
C GLY A 137 13.05 -1.59 -8.34
N MET A 138 12.50 -2.49 -7.51
CA MET A 138 12.53 -2.40 -6.05
C MET A 138 12.88 -3.75 -5.44
N ARG A 139 13.63 -3.75 -4.35
CA ARG A 139 14.03 -4.94 -3.64
C ARG A 139 12.87 -5.52 -2.84
N SER A 140 12.73 -6.86 -2.83
CA SER A 140 11.80 -7.63 -2.00
C SER A 140 10.30 -7.29 -2.24
N GLY A 141 9.45 -7.47 -1.24
CA GLY A 141 8.01 -7.29 -1.32
C GLY A 141 7.32 -7.36 0.03
N LYS A 142 6.04 -7.68 0.03
CA LYS A 142 5.17 -7.70 1.21
C LYS A 142 5.84 -8.31 2.45
N GLY A 143 5.80 -7.55 3.55
CA GLY A 143 6.33 -7.94 4.85
C GLY A 143 7.76 -7.52 5.11
N ASP A 144 8.45 -6.95 4.11
CA ASP A 144 9.84 -6.56 4.20
C ASP A 144 10.01 -5.03 4.34
N ALA A 145 11.14 -4.60 4.92
CA ALA A 145 11.47 -3.19 5.09
C ALA A 145 11.94 -2.50 3.80
N TYR A 146 12.36 -3.28 2.81
CA TYR A 146 12.88 -2.75 1.54
C TYR A 146 11.80 -2.06 0.71
N GLU A 147 12.22 -1.23 -0.26
CA GLU A 147 11.28 -0.44 -1.08
C GLU A 147 10.19 -1.29 -1.72
N GLY A 148 10.48 -2.52 -2.16
CA GLY A 148 9.46 -3.42 -2.70
C GLY A 148 8.38 -3.87 -1.70
N GLY A 149 8.64 -3.73 -0.40
CA GLY A 149 7.68 -4.03 0.66
C GLY A 149 6.86 -2.83 1.12
N VAL A 150 7.46 -1.64 1.11
CA VAL A 150 6.87 -0.42 1.72
C VAL A 150 6.48 0.67 0.72
N ARG A 151 7.09 0.70 -0.47
CA ARG A 151 6.75 1.67 -1.51
C ARG A 151 5.62 1.16 -2.37
N VAL A 152 4.51 1.89 -2.39
CA VAL A 152 3.27 1.54 -3.08
C VAL A 152 2.84 2.65 -4.04
N PRO A 153 1.99 2.35 -5.03
CA PRO A 153 1.35 3.39 -5.83
C PRO A 153 0.58 4.35 -4.93
N PHE A 154 0.72 5.66 -5.20
CA PHE A 154 -0.06 6.70 -4.56
C PHE A 154 -0.49 7.73 -5.60
N ILE A 155 -1.77 7.80 -5.88
CA ILE A 155 -2.34 8.64 -6.94
C ILE A 155 -3.45 9.49 -6.36
N VAL A 156 -3.38 10.81 -6.59
CA VAL A 156 -4.40 11.76 -6.14
C VAL A 156 -5.00 12.46 -7.36
N LEU A 157 -6.31 12.34 -7.51
CA LEU A 157 -7.12 13.15 -8.42
C LEU A 157 -7.95 14.10 -7.56
N TRP A 158 -7.58 15.39 -7.59
CA TRP A 158 -8.26 16.43 -6.84
C TRP A 158 -8.58 17.64 -7.74
N PRO A 159 -9.81 17.70 -8.27
CA PRO A 159 -10.21 18.77 -9.18
C PRO A 159 -10.00 20.15 -8.56
N GLY A 160 -9.37 21.05 -9.31
CA GLY A 160 -9.06 22.39 -8.85
C GLY A 160 -7.81 22.52 -7.95
N VAL A 161 -7.24 21.40 -7.49
CA VAL A 161 -6.04 21.37 -6.62
C VAL A 161 -4.86 20.75 -7.34
N THR A 162 -5.00 19.49 -7.83
CA THR A 162 -3.90 18.79 -8.49
C THR A 162 -3.89 19.06 -10.00
N LYS A 163 -2.70 19.20 -10.59
CA LYS A 163 -2.52 19.27 -12.04
C LYS A 163 -2.35 17.88 -12.63
N ALA A 164 -2.99 17.61 -13.76
CA ALA A 164 -2.82 16.35 -14.47
C ALA A 164 -1.36 16.13 -14.89
N LYS A 165 -0.90 14.87 -14.85
CA LYS A 165 0.46 14.45 -15.25
C LYS A 165 1.58 15.06 -14.39
N THR A 166 1.28 15.54 -13.20
CA THR A 166 2.31 15.95 -12.23
C THR A 166 2.81 14.73 -11.47
N VAL A 167 4.13 14.63 -11.31
CA VAL A 167 4.80 13.69 -10.43
C VAL A 167 5.39 14.48 -9.27
N ILE A 168 5.23 13.98 -8.06
CA ILE A 168 5.73 14.59 -6.82
C ILE A 168 6.61 13.55 -6.14
N ASP A 169 7.90 13.85 -5.98
CA ASP A 169 8.90 12.90 -5.44
C ASP A 169 9.07 13.01 -3.91
N VAL A 170 8.15 13.69 -3.23
CA VAL A 170 8.16 13.79 -1.76
C VAL A 170 7.70 12.46 -1.16
N PRO A 171 8.46 11.86 -0.22
CA PRO A 171 8.04 10.67 0.50
C PRO A 171 6.79 10.95 1.35
N VAL A 172 5.75 10.14 1.15
CA VAL A 172 4.47 10.24 1.86
C VAL A 172 4.10 8.89 2.47
N ILE A 173 3.26 8.89 3.50
CA ILE A 173 2.77 7.68 4.17
C ILE A 173 1.25 7.73 4.29
N THR A 174 0.63 6.57 4.52
CA THR A 174 -0.83 6.46 4.60
C THR A 174 -1.45 7.30 5.71
N GLN A 175 -0.71 7.56 6.79
CA GLN A 175 -1.12 8.44 7.90
C GLN A 175 -1.34 9.90 7.47
N ASP A 176 -0.77 10.31 6.33
CA ASP A 176 -0.95 11.66 5.79
C ASP A 176 -2.34 11.85 5.17
N ILE A 177 -2.97 10.78 4.73
CA ILE A 177 -4.28 10.83 4.07
C ILE A 177 -5.36 11.43 4.98
N PRO A 178 -5.61 10.90 6.20
CA PRO A 178 -6.64 11.45 7.07
C PRO A 178 -6.35 12.90 7.48
N THR A 179 -5.08 13.25 7.72
CA THR A 179 -4.69 14.63 8.05
C THR A 179 -4.99 15.59 6.90
N THR A 180 -4.67 15.19 5.66
CA THR A 180 -4.95 15.97 4.45
C THR A 180 -6.46 16.15 4.24
N LEU A 181 -7.23 15.09 4.41
CA LEU A 181 -8.69 15.14 4.25
C LEU A 181 -9.37 15.97 5.35
N ALA A 182 -8.90 15.89 6.59
CA ALA A 182 -9.41 16.71 7.69
C ALA A 182 -9.19 18.20 7.41
N GLU A 183 -7.96 18.60 7.01
CA GLU A 183 -7.66 19.97 6.62
C GLU A 183 -8.57 20.46 5.49
N SER A 184 -8.77 19.65 4.46
CA SER A 184 -9.64 19.99 3.34
C SER A 184 -11.10 20.18 3.71
N ALA A 185 -11.54 19.53 4.77
CA ALA A 185 -12.88 19.65 5.34
C ALA A 185 -12.99 20.81 6.36
N GLY A 186 -11.94 21.61 6.57
CA GLY A 186 -11.89 22.66 7.58
C GLY A 186 -11.82 22.14 9.01
N ALA A 187 -11.45 20.88 9.22
CA ALA A 187 -11.29 20.26 10.51
C ALA A 187 -9.81 20.14 10.90
N SER A 188 -9.53 20.16 12.20
CA SER A 188 -8.22 19.83 12.75
C SER A 188 -8.22 18.40 13.27
N MET A 189 -7.09 17.70 13.09
CA MET A 189 -6.90 16.34 13.54
C MET A 189 -5.55 16.21 14.23
N HIS A 190 -5.53 15.61 15.43
CA HIS A 190 -4.27 15.20 16.04
C HIS A 190 -3.91 13.82 15.48
N ALA A 191 -2.83 13.74 14.71
CA ALA A 191 -2.41 12.54 14.02
C ALA A 191 -0.90 12.52 13.79
N ASP A 192 -0.34 11.34 13.57
CA ASP A 192 1.10 11.16 13.27
C ASP A 192 1.46 11.60 11.84
N GLY A 193 0.47 11.68 10.95
CA GLY A 193 0.64 12.15 9.59
C GLY A 193 0.63 13.67 9.47
N VAL A 194 1.10 14.18 8.35
CA VAL A 194 1.07 15.60 7.99
C VAL A 194 0.16 15.83 6.79
N SER A 195 -0.33 17.07 6.63
CA SER A 195 -1.12 17.40 5.44
C SER A 195 -0.25 17.43 4.19
N LEU A 196 -0.75 16.81 3.12
CA LEU A 196 -0.14 16.82 1.78
C LEU A 196 -0.55 18.05 0.97
N MET A 197 -1.41 18.93 1.49
CA MET A 197 -1.89 20.11 0.76
C MET A 197 -0.76 20.97 0.19
N PRO A 198 0.35 21.25 0.89
CA PRO A 198 1.46 21.99 0.30
C PRO A 198 2.00 21.34 -0.97
N ALA A 199 2.29 20.03 -0.96
CA ALA A 199 2.80 19.30 -2.12
C ALA A 199 1.75 19.23 -3.25
N LEU A 200 0.49 18.98 -2.93
CA LEU A 200 -0.60 18.87 -3.91
C LEU A 200 -0.88 20.19 -4.63
N THR A 201 -0.61 21.34 -3.99
CA THR A 201 -0.77 22.68 -4.58
C THR A 201 0.51 23.21 -5.26
N GLY A 202 1.59 22.42 -5.29
CA GLY A 202 2.86 22.79 -5.92
C GLY A 202 3.82 23.57 -5.03
N GLY A 203 3.58 23.57 -3.72
CA GLY A 203 4.49 24.07 -2.70
C GLY A 203 5.47 23.00 -2.19
N THR A 204 6.21 23.35 -1.15
CA THR A 204 7.19 22.47 -0.50
C THR A 204 6.64 21.91 0.81
N MET A 205 7.01 20.69 1.14
CA MET A 205 6.78 20.09 2.46
C MET A 205 8.04 20.22 3.31
N ALA A 206 7.86 20.28 4.63
CA ALA A 206 8.99 20.20 5.56
C ALA A 206 9.63 18.81 5.48
N ASP A 207 10.97 18.79 5.58
CA ASP A 207 11.71 17.53 5.66
C ASP A 207 11.31 16.77 6.93
N ARG A 208 11.13 15.46 6.77
CA ARG A 208 10.80 14.56 7.87
C ARG A 208 11.37 13.18 7.65
N ALA A 209 11.71 12.51 8.73
CA ALA A 209 12.01 11.09 8.68
C ALA A 209 10.73 10.24 8.73
N LEU A 210 10.73 9.14 8.01
CA LEU A 210 9.70 8.11 8.05
C LEU A 210 10.23 6.87 8.74
N TYR A 211 9.39 6.20 9.54
CA TYR A 211 9.81 5.09 10.37
C TYR A 211 8.90 3.88 10.18
N TRP A 212 9.50 2.69 10.28
CA TRP A 212 8.81 1.40 10.30
C TRP A 212 9.34 0.57 11.46
N HIS A 213 8.45 -0.13 12.14
CA HIS A 213 8.80 -1.06 13.20
C HIS A 213 7.95 -2.32 13.06
N TYR A 214 8.60 -3.44 12.79
CA TYR A 214 7.96 -4.73 12.65
C TYR A 214 8.73 -5.78 13.47
N PRO A 215 8.40 -5.92 14.78
CA PRO A 215 9.15 -6.76 15.72
C PRO A 215 8.78 -8.24 15.63
N HIS A 216 8.42 -8.74 14.46
CA HIS A 216 7.90 -10.08 14.25
C HIS A 216 8.56 -10.76 13.05
N TYR A 217 8.50 -12.09 12.99
CA TYR A 217 8.76 -12.83 11.76
C TYR A 217 7.53 -12.75 10.85
N HIS A 218 7.73 -12.49 9.58
CA HIS A 218 6.68 -12.49 8.58
C HIS A 218 6.69 -13.76 7.74
N GLY A 219 5.51 -14.29 7.39
CA GLY A 219 5.39 -15.47 6.52
C GLY A 219 6.02 -15.29 5.12
N GLY A 220 6.32 -14.06 4.71
CA GLY A 220 7.04 -13.69 3.51
C GLY A 220 8.56 -13.85 3.59
N GLY A 221 9.10 -14.18 4.77
CA GLY A 221 10.53 -14.40 4.98
C GLY A 221 11.25 -13.27 5.73
N ALA A 222 10.60 -12.16 6.02
CA ALA A 222 11.23 -11.09 6.79
C ALA A 222 11.44 -11.50 8.26
N SER A 223 12.63 -11.22 8.79
CA SER A 223 12.94 -11.26 10.21
C SER A 223 12.55 -9.95 10.89
N PRO A 224 12.46 -9.89 12.23
CA PRO A 224 12.12 -8.68 12.96
C PRO A 224 13.05 -7.53 12.61
N TYR A 225 12.48 -6.35 12.28
CA TYR A 225 13.25 -5.18 11.89
C TYR A 225 12.64 -3.86 12.40
N SER A 226 13.47 -2.83 12.38
CA SER A 226 13.04 -1.42 12.35
C SER A 226 13.77 -0.71 11.22
N ALA A 227 13.13 0.30 10.64
CA ALA A 227 13.75 1.07 9.58
C ALA A 227 13.44 2.57 9.73
N ILE A 228 14.34 3.39 9.20
CA ILE A 228 14.17 4.82 9.05
C ILE A 228 14.53 5.22 7.63
N ARG A 229 13.71 6.08 7.02
CA ARG A 229 14.05 6.85 5.83
C ARG A 229 14.09 8.33 6.19
N ASP A 230 15.24 8.96 5.95
CA ASP A 230 15.47 10.38 6.15
C ASP A 230 16.03 10.95 4.84
N ASP A 231 15.21 11.71 4.13
CA ASP A 231 15.47 12.15 2.76
C ASP A 231 15.71 10.95 1.81
N HIS A 232 16.88 10.84 1.20
CA HIS A 232 17.28 9.73 0.33
C HIS A 232 17.99 8.58 1.07
N TRP A 233 18.34 8.76 2.34
CA TRP A 233 18.98 7.73 3.13
C TRP A 233 17.97 6.80 3.76
N LYS A 234 18.23 5.49 3.68
CA LYS A 234 17.43 4.47 4.35
C LYS A 234 18.30 3.51 5.14
N LEU A 235 18.03 3.39 6.43
CA LEU A 235 18.66 2.42 7.32
C LEU A 235 17.64 1.38 7.76
N VAL A 236 18.03 0.11 7.71
CA VAL A 236 17.27 -1.03 8.22
C VAL A 236 18.08 -1.72 9.31
N HIS A 237 17.51 -1.80 10.50
CA HIS A 237 18.08 -2.53 11.63
C HIS A 237 17.38 -3.88 11.80
N PHE A 238 18.11 -4.98 11.75
CA PHE A 238 17.63 -6.34 11.95
C PHE A 238 17.98 -6.83 13.35
N TYR A 239 16.95 -7.15 14.15
CA TYR A 239 17.11 -7.55 15.55
C TYR A 239 17.72 -8.95 15.72
N GLU A 240 17.54 -9.86 14.75
CA GLU A 240 18.00 -11.25 14.88
C GLU A 240 19.52 -11.37 15.04
N ASN A 241 20.26 -10.51 14.39
CA ASN A 241 21.73 -10.53 14.34
C ASN A 241 22.38 -9.17 14.65
N ASP A 242 21.58 -8.24 15.21
CA ASP A 242 22.01 -6.86 15.55
C ASP A 242 22.76 -6.18 14.40
N ARG A 243 22.18 -6.26 13.18
CA ARG A 243 22.81 -5.77 11.96
C ARG A 243 22.07 -4.58 11.39
N ASP A 244 22.84 -3.57 11.02
CA ASP A 244 22.35 -2.43 10.25
C ASP A 244 22.70 -2.59 8.77
N GLU A 245 21.79 -2.22 7.89
CA GLU A 245 22.01 -2.00 6.46
C GLU A 245 21.70 -0.54 6.14
N LEU A 246 22.49 0.08 5.26
CA LEU A 246 22.32 1.47 4.83
C LEU A 246 22.29 1.56 3.31
N TYR A 247 21.33 2.32 2.78
CA TYR A 247 21.15 2.54 1.35
C TYR A 247 20.99 4.02 1.04
N ASP A 248 21.60 4.46 -0.05
CA ASP A 248 21.34 5.74 -0.71
C ASP A 248 20.33 5.54 -1.83
N LEU A 249 19.07 5.81 -1.57
CA LEU A 249 17.98 5.58 -2.54
C LEU A 249 18.02 6.52 -3.75
N ALA A 250 18.83 7.59 -3.72
CA ALA A 250 19.03 8.47 -4.86
C ALA A 250 19.91 7.80 -5.93
N SER A 251 20.96 7.10 -5.51
CA SER A 251 21.90 6.40 -6.39
C SER A 251 21.61 4.90 -6.52
N ASP A 252 20.99 4.29 -5.51
CA ASP A 252 20.66 2.86 -5.43
C ASP A 252 19.19 2.63 -5.02
N PRO A 253 18.23 3.00 -5.85
CA PRO A 253 16.81 2.83 -5.54
C PRO A 253 16.36 1.36 -5.43
N GLU A 254 17.19 0.42 -5.89
CA GLU A 254 16.96 -1.02 -5.80
C GLU A 254 17.58 -1.66 -4.55
N GLU A 255 18.24 -0.88 -3.68
CA GLU A 255 18.84 -1.34 -2.41
C GLU A 255 19.80 -2.54 -2.59
N LYS A 256 20.63 -2.49 -3.64
CA LYS A 256 21.58 -3.57 -3.99
C LYS A 256 22.87 -3.52 -3.21
N ASN A 257 23.30 -2.31 -2.80
CA ASN A 257 24.60 -2.06 -2.23
C ASN A 257 24.47 -1.58 -0.79
N ASP A 258 24.63 -2.49 0.18
CA ASP A 258 24.71 -2.11 1.59
C ASP A 258 26.04 -1.41 1.86
N ILE A 259 25.97 -0.17 2.30
CA ILE A 259 27.10 0.69 2.61
C ILE A 259 27.21 1.04 4.11
N ALA A 260 26.54 0.28 4.98
CA ALA A 260 26.47 0.58 6.41
C ALA A 260 27.82 0.60 7.11
N ILE A 261 28.76 -0.26 6.69
CA ILE A 261 30.04 -0.43 7.39
C ILE A 261 30.93 0.81 7.24
N GLY A 262 31.21 1.47 8.37
CA GLY A 262 32.08 2.64 8.42
C GLY A 262 31.47 3.93 7.87
N HIS A 263 30.22 3.91 7.42
CA HIS A 263 29.56 5.11 6.90
C HIS A 263 28.97 5.96 8.04
N GLU A 264 29.23 7.27 8.03
CA GLU A 264 28.80 8.19 9.11
C GLU A 264 27.26 8.26 9.27
N GLN A 265 26.51 8.15 8.16
CA GLN A 265 25.05 8.18 8.19
C GLN A 265 24.46 7.00 8.94
N THR A 266 25.11 5.84 8.95
CA THR A 266 24.67 4.67 9.72
C THR A 266 24.46 5.04 11.19
N LYS A 267 25.47 5.63 11.81
CA LYS A 267 25.42 6.06 13.21
C LYS A 267 24.35 7.14 13.44
N LYS A 268 24.27 8.11 12.54
CA LYS A 268 23.33 9.23 12.63
C LYS A 268 21.89 8.75 12.56
N LEU A 269 21.56 7.90 11.58
CA LEU A 269 20.20 7.36 11.39
C LEU A 269 19.83 6.36 12.49
N ARG A 270 20.80 5.54 12.94
CA ARG A 270 20.56 4.62 14.05
C ARG A 270 20.18 5.38 15.32
N LEU A 271 20.86 6.47 15.67
CA LEU A 271 20.52 7.30 16.81
C LEU A 271 19.10 7.92 16.68
N LYS A 272 18.72 8.37 15.48
CA LYS A 272 17.36 8.88 15.22
C LYS A 272 16.32 7.77 15.39
N LEU A 273 16.58 6.58 14.84
CA LEU A 273 15.69 5.42 14.95
C LEU A 273 15.49 4.99 16.40
N ASP A 274 16.59 4.87 17.15
CA ASP A 274 16.55 4.47 18.58
C ASP A 274 15.80 5.51 19.43
N ALA A 275 15.95 6.81 19.13
CA ALA A 275 15.22 7.88 19.82
C ALA A 275 13.70 7.75 19.55
N TRP A 276 13.30 7.55 18.28
CA TRP A 276 11.90 7.36 17.91
C TRP A 276 11.29 6.09 18.52
N LEU A 277 12.01 4.97 18.51
CA LEU A 277 11.56 3.72 19.16
C LEU A 277 11.31 3.91 20.67
N LYS A 278 12.19 4.66 21.33
CA LYS A 278 12.04 5.01 22.74
C LYS A 278 10.84 5.94 22.99
N GLU A 279 10.70 6.98 22.20
CA GLU A 279 9.61 7.97 22.30
C GLU A 279 8.25 7.33 22.11
N THR A 280 8.12 6.43 21.15
CA THR A 280 6.87 5.71 20.86
C THR A 280 6.60 4.52 21.79
N GLY A 281 7.53 4.18 22.67
CA GLY A 281 7.40 3.00 23.54
C GLY A 281 7.36 1.69 22.77
N ALA A 282 8.09 1.62 21.63
CA ALA A 282 8.08 0.47 20.75
C ALA A 282 8.51 -0.82 21.46
N GLN A 283 7.81 -1.92 21.20
CA GLN A 283 8.12 -3.23 21.77
C GLN A 283 9.32 -3.86 21.05
N ILE A 284 10.48 -3.84 21.68
CA ILE A 284 11.70 -4.40 21.11
C ILE A 284 11.70 -5.94 21.26
N PRO A 285 11.95 -6.71 20.19
CA PRO A 285 12.03 -8.16 20.24
C PRO A 285 13.12 -8.62 21.20
N GLN A 286 12.83 -9.68 21.93
CA GLN A 286 13.79 -10.32 22.82
C GLN A 286 14.12 -11.72 22.33
N LEU A 287 15.37 -12.14 22.52
CA LEU A 287 15.77 -13.51 22.23
C LEU A 287 14.91 -14.49 23.05
N ASN A 288 14.37 -15.50 22.36
CA ASN A 288 13.65 -16.57 23.04
C ASN A 288 14.64 -17.44 23.83
N PRO A 289 14.61 -17.43 25.18
CA PRO A 289 15.56 -18.20 26.00
C PRO A 289 15.44 -19.71 25.83
N LYS A 290 14.32 -20.17 25.24
CA LYS A 290 14.07 -21.59 24.96
C LYS A 290 14.49 -22.00 23.55
N TYR A 291 14.96 -21.06 22.73
CA TYR A 291 15.42 -21.37 21.37
C TYR A 291 16.77 -22.07 21.43
N GLN A 292 16.79 -23.33 21.02
CA GLN A 292 18.03 -24.07 20.80
C GLN A 292 18.30 -24.08 19.28
N LYS A 293 19.43 -23.51 18.90
CA LYS A 293 19.89 -23.58 17.50
C LYS A 293 20.09 -25.07 17.13
N LYS A 294 19.28 -25.57 16.20
CA LYS A 294 19.41 -26.93 15.66
C LYS A 294 20.63 -27.03 14.76
#